data_822effe4f2064901e69131fc9bc6147d
#
_entry.id   822effe4f2064901e69131fc9bc6147d
#
_cell.length_a   1.000
_cell.length_b   1.000
_cell.length_c   1.000
_cell.angle_alpha   90.00
_cell.angle_beta   90.00
_cell.angle_gamma   90.00
#
_symmetry.space_group_name_H-M   'P 1'
#
loop_
_entity.id
_entity.type
_entity.pdbx_description
1 polymer ?
#
loop_
_entity_poly.entity_id
_entity_poly.type
_entity_poly.pdbx_seq_one_letter_code
_entity_poly.pdbx_strand_id
1 'polypeptide(L)'
;MLDSLKKSQNQIFQNNLLSENINEIQVNNSLINCRLKENAHSRAVVTIPDENQNSFLVGLTQKGNNSELVKVIYDELNKNITHKTILDFNTEKEKDAPEIPKINEINKIYPINSTDFLLNVFNSTSNNYQLKYFSESKPGEYTSISCVDSDDIFDINLSNKSKNIYYIDKTGIKFIDINKNSIIEEKKFSEEKVISAPPMKISSDIFILDENVLGLGLGQEIYTFDLREKKITHKIENAHDGGVLCFQFDPISPFGFCTSGADFSIKFWDIRKQEKEFGGIYNNSHWIWELKYNKSYSNVMVTASSSSLVRGIIFDKIEGGEDKSRISSFDKNLKKYSFIDYCEFEDSVYSLDWMKNDTWSFVATSFNAYFHVNTIPEEVKNRIKF
;
A
#
# COMPACT_ATOMS: atom_id res chain seq x y z
N MET A 1 -24.28 -23.73 -1.54
CA MET A 1 -23.10 -23.01 -2.03
C MET A 1 -22.19 -22.53 -0.88
N LEU A 2 -22.69 -21.83 0.14
CA LEU A 2 -21.91 -21.41 1.32
C LEU A 2 -21.38 -22.60 2.14
N ASP A 3 -22.14 -23.68 2.28
CA ASP A 3 -21.72 -24.89 3.03
C ASP A 3 -20.71 -25.75 2.28
N SER A 4 -20.69 -25.71 0.96
CA SER A 4 -19.66 -26.38 0.15
C SER A 4 -18.33 -25.63 0.20
N LEU A 5 -18.37 -24.30 0.26
CA LEU A 5 -17.18 -23.46 0.45
C LEU A 5 -16.57 -23.67 1.84
N LYS A 6 -17.40 -23.73 2.89
CA LYS A 6 -16.93 -24.02 4.25
C LYS A 6 -16.33 -25.43 4.38
N LYS A 7 -16.89 -26.44 3.69
CA LYS A 7 -16.33 -27.79 3.70
C LYS A 7 -15.00 -27.89 2.94
N SER A 8 -14.86 -27.21 1.80
CA SER A 8 -13.59 -27.16 1.08
C SER A 8 -12.52 -26.39 1.86
N GLN A 9 -12.88 -25.29 2.53
CA GLN A 9 -11.99 -24.54 3.39
C GLN A 9 -11.51 -25.37 4.59
N ASN A 10 -12.41 -26.11 5.27
CA ASN A 10 -12.02 -26.99 6.37
C ASN A 10 -11.15 -28.17 5.94
N GLN A 11 -11.32 -28.68 4.72
CA GLN A 11 -10.48 -29.77 4.19
C GLN A 11 -9.08 -29.25 3.80
N ILE A 12 -8.98 -28.05 3.25
CA ILE A 12 -7.70 -27.37 2.98
C ILE A 12 -7.02 -27.03 4.32
N PHE A 13 -7.77 -26.60 5.33
CA PHE A 13 -7.26 -26.31 6.68
C PHE A 13 -6.67 -27.56 7.36
N GLN A 14 -7.33 -28.73 7.23
CA GLN A 14 -6.84 -29.95 7.84
C GLN A 14 -5.65 -30.59 7.11
N ASN A 15 -5.54 -30.40 5.80
CA ASN A 15 -4.41 -30.93 5.03
C ASN A 15 -3.12 -30.11 5.17
N ASN A 16 -3.23 -28.82 5.55
CA ASN A 16 -2.08 -27.94 5.79
C ASN A 16 -1.59 -27.95 7.24
N LEU A 17 -2.34 -28.57 8.17
CA LEU A 17 -1.94 -28.73 9.57
C LEU A 17 -0.82 -29.75 9.81
N LEU A 18 -0.38 -30.47 8.77
CA LEU A 18 0.62 -31.53 8.87
C LEU A 18 2.03 -31.14 8.41
N SER A 19 2.28 -29.90 8.05
CA SER A 19 3.64 -29.49 7.70
C SER A 19 4.00 -28.13 8.26
N GLU A 20 5.01 -28.17 9.11
CA GLU A 20 6.01 -27.17 9.39
C GLU A 20 5.77 -26.25 10.61
N ASN A 21 6.78 -26.28 11.47
CA ASN A 21 6.99 -25.37 12.61
C ASN A 21 6.99 -23.91 12.15
N ILE A 22 5.80 -23.31 12.10
CA ILE A 22 5.65 -21.86 11.97
C ILE A 22 6.00 -21.30 13.33
N ASN A 23 7.14 -20.65 13.44
CA ASN A 23 7.50 -19.91 14.64
C ASN A 23 6.73 -18.58 14.63
N GLU A 24 5.66 -18.52 15.41
CA GLU A 24 4.94 -17.27 15.67
C GLU A 24 5.60 -16.57 16.87
N ILE A 25 6.03 -15.34 16.64
CA ILE A 25 6.52 -14.44 17.69
C ILE A 25 5.42 -13.43 17.92
N GLN A 26 4.74 -13.50 19.06
CA GLN A 26 3.78 -12.47 19.45
C GLN A 26 4.52 -11.28 20.07
N VAL A 27 4.36 -10.11 19.49
CA VAL A 27 4.87 -8.85 20.03
C VAL A 27 3.67 -8.10 20.61
N ASN A 28 3.57 -8.08 21.93
CA ASN A 28 2.46 -7.45 22.63
C ASN A 28 2.61 -5.93 22.80
N ASN A 29 3.70 -5.34 22.29
CA ASN A 29 3.96 -3.92 22.47
C ASN A 29 4.24 -3.24 21.13
N SER A 30 3.28 -2.45 20.62
CA SER A 30 3.62 -1.36 19.75
C SER A 30 4.60 -0.46 20.49
N LEU A 31 5.62 0.05 19.83
CA LEU A 31 6.57 0.97 20.46
C LEU A 31 5.81 2.15 21.06
N ILE A 32 4.89 2.70 20.31
CA ILE A 32 4.05 3.84 20.71
C ILE A 32 2.80 3.85 19.84
N ASN A 33 1.67 4.19 20.43
CA ASN A 33 0.45 4.50 19.71
C ASN A 33 -0.18 5.80 20.20
N CYS A 34 -0.92 6.46 19.33
CA CYS A 34 -1.76 7.57 19.72
C CYS A 34 -3.02 7.62 18.85
N ARG A 35 -4.11 8.05 19.43
CA ARG A 35 -5.31 8.37 18.68
C ARG A 35 -5.21 9.77 18.12
N LEU A 36 -5.24 9.89 16.79
CA LEU A 36 -5.06 11.19 16.13
C LEU A 36 -6.27 12.10 16.29
N LYS A 37 -7.46 11.51 16.26
CA LYS A 37 -8.71 12.27 16.42
C LYS A 37 -9.87 11.37 16.86
N GLU A 38 -10.72 11.87 17.76
CA GLU A 38 -11.95 11.18 18.14
C GLU A 38 -13.01 11.25 17.04
N ASN A 39 -13.80 10.17 16.94
CA ASN A 39 -14.87 10.04 15.93
C ASN A 39 -14.40 10.23 14.47
N ALA A 40 -13.12 9.99 14.21
CA ALA A 40 -12.54 9.96 12.87
C ALA A 40 -12.13 8.55 12.50
N HIS A 41 -12.00 8.30 11.19
CA HIS A 41 -11.38 7.09 10.66
C HIS A 41 -10.26 7.43 9.69
N SER A 42 -9.32 6.48 9.53
CA SER A 42 -8.17 6.61 8.64
C SER A 42 -8.07 5.42 7.70
N ARG A 43 -7.72 5.70 6.44
CA ARG A 43 -7.44 4.67 5.43
C ARG A 43 -6.10 4.86 4.74
N ALA A 44 -5.41 5.95 5.01
CA ALA A 44 -4.17 6.27 4.32
C ALA A 44 -3.12 6.80 5.29
N VAL A 45 -1.95 6.19 5.27
CA VAL A 45 -0.73 6.70 5.88
C VAL A 45 0.42 6.55 4.90
N VAL A 46 1.30 7.53 4.86
CA VAL A 46 2.51 7.48 4.04
C VAL A 46 3.65 8.22 4.71
N THR A 47 4.84 7.72 4.53
CA THR A 47 6.08 8.36 5.00
C THR A 47 6.46 9.51 4.07
N ILE A 48 6.71 10.68 4.63
CA ILE A 48 7.23 11.83 3.87
C ILE A 48 8.74 11.66 3.69
N PRO A 49 9.28 11.94 2.51
CA PRO A 49 10.73 11.97 2.30
C PRO A 49 11.38 13.19 2.96
N ASP A 50 11.47 13.19 4.28
CA ASP A 50 12.18 14.17 5.10
C ASP A 50 13.49 13.55 5.60
N GLU A 51 14.62 14.25 5.43
CA GLU A 51 15.93 13.70 5.80
C GLU A 51 16.22 13.85 7.30
N ASN A 52 15.53 14.77 7.96
CA ASN A 52 15.85 15.14 9.35
C ASN A 52 14.87 14.55 10.38
N GLN A 53 13.68 14.11 9.96
CA GLN A 53 12.62 13.69 10.86
C GLN A 53 11.84 12.49 10.30
N ASN A 54 11.36 11.63 11.20
CA ASN A 54 10.37 10.62 10.84
C ASN A 54 8.99 11.29 10.75
N SER A 55 8.63 11.74 9.56
CA SER A 55 7.41 12.47 9.28
C SER A 55 6.46 11.66 8.40
N PHE A 56 5.17 11.76 8.68
CA PHE A 56 4.12 11.00 8.00
C PHE A 56 2.95 11.90 7.66
N LEU A 57 2.24 11.57 6.60
CA LEU A 57 0.92 12.14 6.30
C LEU A 57 -0.15 11.09 6.58
N VAL A 58 -1.19 11.49 7.27
CA VAL A 58 -2.35 10.65 7.59
C VAL A 58 -3.62 11.33 7.15
N GLY A 59 -4.41 10.63 6.33
CA GLY A 59 -5.74 11.08 5.94
C GLY A 59 -6.77 10.70 6.99
N LEU A 60 -7.48 11.66 7.52
CA LEU A 60 -8.57 11.45 8.47
C LEU A 60 -9.90 11.87 7.87
N THR A 61 -10.94 11.08 8.11
CA THR A 61 -12.31 11.40 7.74
C THR A 61 -13.20 11.31 8.97
N GLN A 62 -13.99 12.34 9.22
CA GLN A 62 -14.93 12.40 10.34
C GLN A 62 -16.36 12.07 9.93
N LYS A 63 -17.21 11.82 10.92
CA LYS A 63 -18.67 11.71 10.73
C LYS A 63 -19.21 12.98 10.07
N GLY A 64 -19.96 12.83 8.98
CA GLY A 64 -20.44 13.95 8.17
C GLY A 64 -19.62 14.23 6.92
N ASN A 65 -18.70 13.33 6.59
CA ASN A 65 -17.85 13.38 5.40
C ASN A 65 -16.90 14.61 5.36
N ASN A 66 -16.35 14.91 6.49
CA ASN A 66 -15.39 15.99 6.65
C ASN A 66 -13.99 15.38 6.76
N SER A 67 -13.08 15.79 5.92
CA SER A 67 -11.73 15.21 5.89
C SER A 67 -10.65 16.20 6.30
N GLU A 68 -9.60 15.67 6.86
CA GLU A 68 -8.41 16.41 7.26
C GLU A 68 -7.16 15.66 6.84
N LEU A 69 -6.12 16.40 6.51
CA LEU A 69 -4.78 15.85 6.36
C LEU A 69 -3.94 16.26 7.56
N VAL A 70 -3.39 15.28 8.24
CA VAL A 70 -2.60 15.46 9.45
C VAL A 70 -1.15 15.09 9.17
N LYS A 71 -0.22 15.99 9.49
CA LYS A 71 1.20 15.65 9.56
C LYS A 71 1.51 15.11 10.95
N VAL A 72 2.07 13.93 11.00
CA VAL A 72 2.52 13.25 12.21
C VAL A 72 4.04 13.22 12.21
N ILE A 73 4.66 13.54 13.35
CA ILE A 73 6.10 13.50 13.55
C ILE A 73 6.39 12.56 14.70
N TYR A 74 7.24 11.59 14.48
CA TYR A 74 7.73 10.68 15.49
C TYR A 74 9.16 11.05 15.90
N ASP A 75 9.31 11.39 17.17
CA ASP A 75 10.60 11.61 17.81
C ASP A 75 11.10 10.29 18.41
N GLU A 76 12.07 9.69 17.77
CA GLU A 76 12.64 8.41 18.17
C GLU A 76 13.39 8.49 19.51
N LEU A 77 14.05 9.62 19.81
CA LEU A 77 14.83 9.81 21.03
C LEU A 77 13.94 9.88 22.25
N ASN A 78 12.86 10.65 22.16
CA ASN A 78 11.91 10.84 23.26
C ASN A 78 10.75 9.85 23.22
N LYS A 79 10.67 8.99 22.20
CA LYS A 79 9.57 8.07 21.93
C LYS A 79 8.22 8.79 22.00
N ASN A 80 8.11 9.93 21.36
CA ASN A 80 6.93 10.79 21.39
C ASN A 80 6.37 11.00 19.99
N ILE A 81 5.03 11.04 19.91
CA ILE A 81 4.30 11.36 18.68
C ILE A 81 3.69 12.74 18.85
N THR A 82 3.99 13.63 17.92
CA THR A 82 3.32 14.92 17.78
C THR A 82 2.58 14.96 16.44
N HIS A 83 1.41 15.57 16.42
CA HIS A 83 0.65 15.69 15.19
C HIS A 83 0.02 17.08 15.04
N LYS A 84 -0.16 17.51 13.79
CA LYS A 84 -0.76 18.79 13.43
C LYS A 84 -1.60 18.63 12.17
N THR A 85 -2.82 19.15 12.18
CA THR A 85 -3.61 19.29 10.97
C THR A 85 -2.96 20.31 10.06
N ILE A 86 -2.65 19.92 8.84
CA ILE A 86 -2.03 20.79 7.82
C ILE A 86 -3.06 21.26 6.79
N LEU A 87 -4.09 20.44 6.53
CA LEU A 87 -5.22 20.78 5.68
C LEU A 87 -6.52 20.36 6.37
N ASP A 88 -7.44 21.28 6.49
CA ASP A 88 -8.80 21.03 6.95
C ASP A 88 -9.77 21.38 5.81
N PHE A 89 -10.43 20.37 5.27
CA PHE A 89 -11.37 20.51 4.16
C PHE A 89 -12.79 20.88 4.60
N ASN A 90 -12.96 21.17 5.90
CA ASN A 90 -14.25 21.44 6.54
C ASN A 90 -14.51 22.93 6.77
N THR A 91 -13.49 23.75 6.68
CA THR A 91 -13.62 25.19 7.00
C THR A 91 -14.57 25.87 6.04
N GLU A 92 -15.67 26.38 6.58
CA GLU A 92 -16.49 27.39 5.90
C GLU A 92 -15.64 28.66 5.74
N LYS A 93 -15.57 29.16 4.53
CA LYS A 93 -14.69 30.26 4.10
C LYS A 93 -14.77 31.50 4.96
N GLU A 94 -13.62 32.08 5.29
CA GLU A 94 -13.48 33.55 5.26
C GLU A 94 -13.67 34.01 3.82
N LYS A 95 -14.43 35.11 3.63
CA LYS A 95 -14.96 35.56 2.31
C LYS A 95 -13.92 35.82 1.20
N ASP A 96 -12.63 35.82 1.52
CA ASP A 96 -11.52 36.17 0.62
C ASP A 96 -10.45 35.05 0.49
N ALA A 97 -10.67 33.84 1.06
CA ALA A 97 -9.76 32.72 0.92
C ALA A 97 -10.03 31.91 -0.37
N PRO A 98 -9.01 31.37 -1.05
CA PRO A 98 -9.22 30.48 -2.19
C PRO A 98 -10.07 29.27 -1.79
N GLU A 99 -10.98 28.88 -2.68
CA GLU A 99 -11.90 27.76 -2.41
C GLU A 99 -11.14 26.45 -2.19
N ILE A 100 -11.08 25.99 -0.94
CA ILE A 100 -10.71 24.61 -0.63
C ILE A 100 -11.96 23.77 -0.91
N PRO A 101 -11.90 22.83 -1.86
CA PRO A 101 -13.05 22.00 -2.19
C PRO A 101 -13.37 21.06 -1.04
N LYS A 102 -14.67 20.82 -0.80
CA LYS A 102 -15.11 19.82 0.17
C LYS A 102 -14.61 18.43 -0.28
N ILE A 103 -13.80 17.82 0.56
CA ILE A 103 -13.28 16.47 0.36
C ILE A 103 -13.92 15.59 1.42
N ASN A 104 -14.54 14.50 0.98
CA ASN A 104 -15.30 13.63 1.85
C ASN A 104 -14.49 12.44 2.38
N GLU A 105 -13.53 11.97 1.60
CA GLU A 105 -12.64 10.89 2.03
C GLU A 105 -11.29 10.99 1.32
N ILE A 106 -10.21 10.79 2.08
CA ILE A 106 -8.86 10.68 1.55
C ILE A 106 -8.53 9.19 1.44
N ASN A 107 -8.49 8.70 0.20
CA ASN A 107 -8.24 7.27 -0.06
C ASN A 107 -6.77 6.92 -0.13
N LYS A 108 -5.97 7.78 -0.76
CA LYS A 108 -4.53 7.59 -0.88
C LYS A 108 -3.78 8.92 -0.87
N ILE A 109 -2.56 8.87 -0.40
CA ILE A 109 -1.63 10.00 -0.30
C ILE A 109 -0.34 9.58 -1.00
N TYR A 110 0.19 10.46 -1.84
CA TYR A 110 1.45 10.25 -2.57
C TYR A 110 2.38 11.43 -2.33
N PRO A 111 3.39 11.29 -1.46
CA PRO A 111 4.38 12.32 -1.25
C PRO A 111 5.29 12.42 -2.47
N ILE A 112 5.48 13.62 -2.97
CA ILE A 112 6.42 13.93 -4.06
C ILE A 112 7.76 14.32 -3.44
N ASN A 113 7.70 15.16 -2.42
CA ASN A 113 8.84 15.60 -1.62
C ASN A 113 8.38 15.91 -0.18
N SER A 114 9.17 16.65 0.59
CA SER A 114 8.85 17.00 1.99
C SER A 114 7.67 17.96 2.13
N THR A 115 7.30 18.67 1.07
CA THR A 115 6.29 19.75 1.06
C THR A 115 5.16 19.52 0.08
N ASP A 116 5.42 18.75 -0.97
CA ASP A 116 4.48 18.56 -2.06
C ASP A 116 3.94 17.14 -2.07
N PHE A 117 2.64 17.00 -2.29
CA PHE A 117 1.97 15.70 -2.31
C PHE A 117 0.73 15.70 -3.20
N LEU A 118 0.32 14.50 -3.60
CA LEU A 118 -0.93 14.24 -4.30
C LEU A 118 -1.90 13.53 -3.36
N LEU A 119 -3.16 13.92 -3.45
CA LEU A 119 -4.26 13.24 -2.78
C LEU A 119 -5.21 12.64 -3.78
N ASN A 120 -5.52 11.36 -3.62
CA ASN A 120 -6.69 10.74 -4.22
C ASN A 120 -7.85 10.88 -3.25
N VAL A 121 -8.84 11.65 -3.61
CA VAL A 121 -9.95 12.01 -2.74
C VAL A 121 -11.29 11.69 -3.39
N PHE A 122 -12.23 11.23 -2.59
CA PHE A 122 -13.61 11.04 -3.01
C PHE A 122 -14.45 12.26 -2.65
N ASN A 123 -15.21 12.77 -3.60
CA ASN A 123 -16.17 13.85 -3.40
C ASN A 123 -17.59 13.30 -3.50
N SER A 124 -18.32 13.25 -2.38
CA SER A 124 -19.69 12.72 -2.36
C SER A 124 -20.70 13.65 -3.02
N THR A 125 -20.39 14.94 -3.16
CA THR A 125 -21.31 15.89 -3.80
C THR A 125 -21.37 15.67 -5.30
N SER A 126 -20.22 15.45 -5.94
CA SER A 126 -20.14 15.15 -7.37
C SER A 126 -20.11 13.64 -7.66
N ASN A 127 -20.03 12.80 -6.61
CA ASN A 127 -19.92 11.34 -6.67
C ASN A 127 -18.78 10.88 -7.59
N ASN A 128 -17.63 11.56 -7.50
CA ASN A 128 -16.45 11.26 -8.31
C ASN A 128 -15.20 11.26 -7.46
N TYR A 129 -14.13 10.69 -8.02
CA TYR A 129 -12.79 10.77 -7.49
C TYR A 129 -12.04 11.93 -8.10
N GLN A 130 -11.24 12.59 -7.28
CA GLN A 130 -10.42 13.71 -7.71
C GLN A 130 -8.97 13.49 -7.33
N LEU A 131 -8.08 13.79 -8.27
CA LEU A 131 -6.66 13.88 -8.01
C LEU A 131 -6.28 15.33 -7.83
N LYS A 132 -5.76 15.65 -6.64
CA LYS A 132 -5.36 17.01 -6.28
C LYS A 132 -3.88 17.04 -5.91
N TYR A 133 -3.16 17.96 -6.53
CA TYR A 133 -1.80 18.28 -6.17
C TYR A 133 -1.79 19.43 -5.18
N PHE A 134 -1.03 19.28 -4.11
CA PHE A 134 -0.80 20.29 -3.08
C PHE A 134 0.68 20.62 -3.02
N SER A 135 0.98 21.91 -2.99
CA SER A 135 2.33 22.44 -2.81
C SER A 135 2.35 23.50 -1.73
N GLU A 136 3.34 23.45 -0.85
CA GLU A 136 3.54 24.43 0.21
C GLU A 136 4.13 25.70 -0.38
N SER A 137 3.35 26.79 -0.42
CA SER A 137 3.77 28.10 -0.91
C SER A 137 4.56 28.91 0.12
N LYS A 138 4.17 28.79 1.39
CA LYS A 138 4.84 29.31 2.58
C LYS A 138 4.67 28.30 3.73
N PRO A 139 5.50 28.32 4.77
CA PRO A 139 5.40 27.40 5.87
C PRO A 139 3.98 27.29 6.44
N GLY A 140 3.32 26.14 6.20
CA GLY A 140 1.95 25.86 6.62
C GLY A 140 0.84 26.40 5.70
N GLU A 141 1.16 27.06 4.58
CA GLU A 141 0.19 27.51 3.58
C GLU A 141 0.29 26.64 2.31
N TYR A 142 -0.74 25.89 2.02
CA TYR A 142 -0.80 25.00 0.86
C TYR A 142 -1.69 25.56 -0.24
N THR A 143 -1.19 25.54 -1.46
CA THR A 143 -1.98 25.80 -2.67
C THR A 143 -2.37 24.50 -3.32
N SER A 144 -3.59 24.39 -3.83
CA SER A 144 -4.06 23.20 -4.51
C SER A 144 -4.31 23.44 -5.99
N ILE A 145 -3.95 22.45 -6.79
CA ILE A 145 -4.28 22.37 -8.21
C ILE A 145 -5.08 21.08 -8.42
N SER A 146 -6.26 21.18 -8.99
CA SER A 146 -7.02 19.99 -9.41
C SER A 146 -6.39 19.45 -10.68
N CYS A 147 -5.82 18.26 -10.63
CA CYS A 147 -5.17 17.66 -11.78
C CYS A 147 -6.16 16.89 -12.66
N VAL A 148 -7.09 16.17 -12.04
CA VAL A 148 -8.04 15.30 -12.74
C VAL A 148 -9.32 15.16 -11.94
N ASP A 149 -10.44 15.21 -12.65
CA ASP A 149 -11.76 14.76 -12.18
C ASP A 149 -12.14 13.54 -12.98
N SER A 150 -12.40 12.42 -12.33
CA SER A 150 -12.81 11.17 -12.98
C SER A 150 -13.81 10.45 -12.11
N ASP A 151 -14.75 9.74 -12.73
CA ASP A 151 -15.73 8.96 -11.99
C ASP A 151 -15.06 7.86 -11.13
N ASP A 152 -13.90 7.37 -11.57
CA ASP A 152 -13.22 6.25 -10.94
C ASP A 152 -11.69 6.39 -11.05
N ILE A 153 -11.03 6.96 -10.04
CA ILE A 153 -9.56 6.89 -9.91
C ILE A 153 -9.23 5.80 -8.90
N PHE A 154 -8.67 4.71 -9.37
CA PHE A 154 -8.41 3.54 -8.54
C PHE A 154 -7.05 3.57 -7.87
N ASP A 155 -6.02 3.94 -8.62
CA ASP A 155 -4.67 4.01 -8.08
C ASP A 155 -3.80 5.03 -8.80
N ILE A 156 -2.71 5.43 -8.14
CA ILE A 156 -1.75 6.42 -8.64
C ILE A 156 -0.36 5.91 -8.33
N ASN A 157 0.56 6.16 -9.25
CA ASN A 157 1.98 5.92 -9.07
C ASN A 157 2.81 7.09 -9.58
N LEU A 158 3.95 7.29 -8.96
CA LEU A 158 4.93 8.31 -9.30
C LEU A 158 6.24 7.64 -9.70
N SER A 159 6.73 7.95 -10.90
CA SER A 159 8.10 7.62 -11.27
C SER A 159 9.05 8.69 -10.75
N ASN A 160 9.98 8.29 -9.88
CA ASN A 160 10.96 9.22 -9.31
C ASN A 160 11.95 9.74 -10.35
N LYS A 161 12.30 8.93 -11.36
CA LYS A 161 13.25 9.29 -12.41
C LYS A 161 12.66 10.26 -13.44
N SER A 162 11.46 9.94 -13.93
CA SER A 162 10.81 10.74 -14.96
C SER A 162 9.96 11.87 -14.40
N LYS A 163 9.68 11.87 -13.09
CA LYS A 163 8.70 12.74 -12.42
C LYS A 163 7.31 12.70 -13.06
N ASN A 164 7.01 11.62 -13.76
CA ASN A 164 5.70 11.41 -14.35
C ASN A 164 4.77 10.78 -13.33
N ILE A 165 3.53 11.25 -13.32
CA ILE A 165 2.45 10.65 -12.56
C ILE A 165 1.64 9.78 -13.48
N TYR A 166 1.33 8.59 -13.02
CA TYR A 166 0.44 7.65 -13.68
C TYR A 166 -0.77 7.44 -12.80
N TYR A 167 -1.95 7.56 -13.35
CA TYR A 167 -3.15 7.11 -12.65
C TYR A 167 -3.91 6.09 -13.48
N ILE A 168 -4.66 5.27 -12.77
CA ILE A 168 -5.40 4.15 -13.32
C ILE A 168 -6.86 4.38 -13.03
N ASP A 169 -7.69 4.35 -14.08
CA ASP A 169 -9.13 4.38 -13.96
C ASP A 169 -9.76 3.18 -14.70
N LYS A 170 -11.08 3.13 -14.76
CA LYS A 170 -11.81 2.05 -15.47
C LYS A 170 -11.49 1.95 -16.96
N THR A 171 -10.97 3.00 -17.56
CA THR A 171 -10.69 3.07 -19.00
C THR A 171 -9.27 2.67 -19.36
N GLY A 172 -8.31 2.90 -18.46
CA GLY A 172 -6.91 2.62 -18.75
C GLY A 172 -5.91 3.26 -17.80
N ILE A 173 -4.69 3.35 -18.28
CA ILE A 173 -3.58 4.03 -17.63
C ILE A 173 -3.41 5.39 -18.29
N LYS A 174 -3.35 6.44 -17.51
CA LYS A 174 -3.21 7.82 -17.96
C LYS A 174 -1.98 8.47 -17.36
N PHE A 175 -1.35 9.32 -18.15
CA PHE A 175 -0.11 10.00 -17.81
C PHE A 175 -0.40 11.49 -17.61
N ILE A 176 0.04 12.05 -16.50
CA ILE A 176 -0.17 13.45 -16.16
C ILE A 176 1.17 14.18 -16.11
N ASP A 177 1.24 15.34 -16.73
CA ASP A 177 2.25 16.35 -16.48
C ASP A 177 1.73 17.34 -15.45
N ILE A 178 2.29 17.31 -14.23
CA ILE A 178 1.90 18.21 -13.14
C ILE A 178 2.10 19.67 -13.56
N ASN A 179 3.17 19.98 -14.29
CA ASN A 179 3.50 21.35 -14.65
C ASN A 179 2.50 21.95 -15.64
N LYS A 180 1.93 21.11 -16.51
CA LYS A 180 0.96 21.53 -17.51
C LYS A 180 -0.50 21.36 -17.06
N ASN A 181 -0.69 20.69 -15.91
CA ASN A 181 -2.01 20.31 -15.40
C ASN A 181 -2.88 19.65 -16.50
N SER A 182 -2.29 18.76 -17.26
CA SER A 182 -2.96 18.11 -18.38
C SER A 182 -2.58 16.65 -18.51
N ILE A 183 -3.54 15.86 -18.97
CA ILE A 183 -3.26 14.48 -19.39
C ILE A 183 -2.44 14.56 -20.66
N ILE A 184 -1.20 14.04 -20.61
CA ILE A 184 -0.33 14.00 -21.80
C ILE A 184 -0.73 12.86 -22.70
N GLU A 185 -1.16 11.76 -22.10
CA GLU A 185 -1.40 10.52 -22.82
C GLU A 185 -2.34 9.58 -22.09
N GLU A 186 -3.10 8.81 -22.86
CA GLU A 186 -3.99 7.77 -22.35
C GLU A 186 -3.70 6.44 -23.06
N LYS A 187 -3.60 5.34 -22.28
CA LYS A 187 -3.56 3.98 -22.80
C LYS A 187 -4.76 3.21 -22.30
N LYS A 188 -5.72 2.98 -23.20
CA LYS A 188 -6.93 2.22 -22.88
C LYS A 188 -6.62 0.75 -22.67
N PHE A 189 -7.29 0.15 -21.70
CA PHE A 189 -7.47 -1.30 -21.67
C PHE A 189 -8.28 -1.70 -22.91
N SER A 190 -8.09 -2.91 -23.45
CA SER A 190 -8.79 -3.32 -24.70
C SER A 190 -10.28 -3.07 -24.63
N GLU A 191 -10.90 -2.68 -25.74
CA GLU A 191 -12.31 -2.23 -25.85
C GLU A 191 -13.34 -3.23 -25.28
N GLU A 192 -13.00 -4.52 -25.12
CA GLU A 192 -13.87 -5.56 -24.62
C GLU A 192 -13.93 -5.65 -23.08
N LYS A 193 -13.01 -4.99 -22.35
CA LYS A 193 -12.98 -5.05 -20.89
C LYS A 193 -13.19 -3.67 -20.26
N VAL A 194 -14.38 -3.14 -20.41
CA VAL A 194 -14.90 -2.19 -19.44
C VAL A 194 -15.14 -2.99 -18.17
N ILE A 195 -14.48 -2.59 -17.08
CA ILE A 195 -14.68 -3.21 -15.77
C ILE A 195 -16.15 -3.06 -15.42
N SER A 196 -16.94 -4.11 -15.65
CA SER A 196 -18.41 -4.11 -15.54
C SER A 196 -18.90 -4.00 -14.09
N ALA A 197 -18.02 -4.23 -13.13
CA ALA A 197 -18.26 -3.97 -11.72
C ALA A 197 -16.99 -3.34 -11.14
N PRO A 198 -17.10 -2.31 -10.27
CA PRO A 198 -15.91 -1.76 -9.63
C PRO A 198 -15.23 -2.90 -8.85
N PRO A 199 -13.94 -3.16 -9.09
CA PRO A 199 -13.19 -4.11 -8.27
C PRO A 199 -13.18 -3.58 -6.84
N MET A 200 -13.12 -4.49 -5.88
CA MET A 200 -13.09 -4.13 -4.46
C MET A 200 -11.93 -3.16 -4.16
N LYS A 201 -10.82 -3.33 -4.83
CA LYS A 201 -9.64 -2.45 -4.83
C LYS A 201 -8.85 -2.69 -6.12
N ILE A 202 -8.22 -1.68 -6.66
CA ILE A 202 -7.14 -1.80 -7.63
C ILE A 202 -5.86 -1.38 -6.94
N SER A 203 -4.80 -2.13 -7.16
CA SER A 203 -3.49 -1.80 -6.63
C SER A 203 -2.46 -1.94 -7.73
N SER A 204 -1.55 -0.99 -7.75
CA SER A 204 -0.45 -0.96 -8.70
C SER A 204 0.85 -0.56 -8.03
N ASP A 205 1.95 -0.93 -8.65
CA ASP A 205 3.29 -0.55 -8.20
C ASP A 205 4.21 -0.36 -9.40
N ILE A 206 5.19 0.53 -9.26
CA ILE A 206 6.24 0.74 -10.26
C ILE A 206 7.49 0.03 -9.80
N PHE A 207 8.09 -0.74 -10.69
CA PHE A 207 9.30 -1.48 -10.42
C PHE A 207 10.49 -0.55 -10.18
N ILE A 208 11.03 -0.53 -8.98
CA ILE A 208 12.05 0.43 -8.53
C ILE A 208 13.35 0.34 -9.35
N LEU A 209 13.76 -0.86 -9.76
CA LEU A 209 15.02 -1.06 -10.50
C LEU A 209 14.90 -0.61 -11.96
N ASP A 210 13.72 -0.78 -12.56
CA ASP A 210 13.39 -0.25 -13.88
C ASP A 210 12.02 0.42 -13.84
N GLU A 211 12.01 1.73 -13.56
CA GLU A 211 10.78 2.53 -13.44
C GLU A 211 9.94 2.61 -14.73
N ASN A 212 10.26 1.81 -15.72
CA ASN A 212 9.46 1.68 -16.95
C ASN A 212 8.47 0.51 -16.88
N VAL A 213 8.48 -0.28 -15.81
CA VAL A 213 7.54 -1.39 -15.63
C VAL A 213 6.54 -1.05 -14.54
N LEU A 214 5.27 -1.03 -14.91
CA LEU A 214 4.14 -0.89 -14.00
C LEU A 214 3.47 -2.26 -13.83
N GLY A 215 3.29 -2.68 -12.57
CA GLY A 215 2.48 -3.84 -12.20
C GLY A 215 1.10 -3.41 -11.75
N LEU A 216 0.08 -4.17 -12.08
CA LEU A 216 -1.32 -3.84 -11.84
C LEU A 216 -2.12 -5.08 -11.49
N GLY A 217 -2.80 -5.06 -10.35
CA GLY A 217 -3.87 -6.00 -9.98
C GLY A 217 -5.22 -5.42 -10.34
N LEU A 218 -5.97 -6.09 -11.22
CA LEU A 218 -7.27 -5.65 -11.71
C LEU A 218 -8.27 -6.80 -11.70
N GLY A 219 -9.25 -6.74 -10.80
CA GLY A 219 -10.16 -7.86 -10.59
C GLY A 219 -9.37 -9.11 -10.18
N GLN A 220 -9.59 -10.22 -10.84
CA GLN A 220 -8.87 -11.49 -10.59
C GLN A 220 -7.56 -11.62 -11.36
N GLU A 221 -7.20 -10.62 -12.15
CA GLU A 221 -6.09 -10.67 -13.08
C GLU A 221 -4.93 -9.77 -12.63
N ILE A 222 -3.72 -10.14 -13.04
CA ILE A 222 -2.52 -9.33 -12.87
C ILE A 222 -1.99 -8.96 -14.24
N TYR A 223 -1.58 -7.71 -14.40
CA TYR A 223 -0.98 -7.18 -15.60
C TYR A 223 0.38 -6.57 -15.30
N THR A 224 1.32 -6.71 -16.23
CA THR A 224 2.50 -5.86 -16.27
C THR A 224 2.51 -5.06 -17.55
N PHE A 225 2.92 -3.82 -17.46
CA PHE A 225 2.85 -2.84 -18.52
C PHE A 225 4.21 -2.18 -18.69
N ASP A 226 4.75 -2.16 -19.93
CA ASP A 226 5.96 -1.38 -20.26
C ASP A 226 5.54 0.05 -20.59
N LEU A 227 5.99 0.99 -19.78
CA LEU A 227 5.65 2.41 -19.89
C LEU A 227 6.31 3.09 -21.09
N ARG A 228 7.43 2.55 -21.61
CA ARG A 228 8.13 3.07 -22.81
C ARG A 228 7.41 2.64 -24.08
N GLU A 229 7.12 1.34 -24.15
CA GLU A 229 6.45 0.75 -25.32
C GLU A 229 4.93 0.91 -25.25
N LYS A 230 4.42 1.33 -24.06
CA LYS A 230 3.00 1.61 -23.80
C LYS A 230 2.09 0.42 -24.10
N LYS A 231 2.56 -0.77 -23.72
CA LYS A 231 1.82 -2.01 -23.97
C LYS A 231 1.84 -2.93 -22.75
N ILE A 232 0.82 -3.76 -22.67
CA ILE A 232 0.79 -4.88 -21.74
C ILE A 232 1.84 -5.89 -22.18
N THR A 233 2.78 -6.20 -21.29
CA THR A 233 3.84 -7.18 -21.53
C THR A 233 3.44 -8.57 -21.07
N HIS A 234 2.72 -8.63 -19.94
CA HIS A 234 2.29 -9.91 -19.37
C HIS A 234 0.89 -9.80 -18.77
N LYS A 235 0.18 -10.92 -18.78
CA LYS A 235 -1.13 -11.09 -18.16
C LYS A 235 -1.18 -12.43 -17.44
N ILE A 236 -1.59 -12.41 -16.18
CA ILE A 236 -1.87 -13.62 -15.40
C ILE A 236 -3.37 -13.62 -15.12
N GLU A 237 -4.06 -14.66 -15.58
CA GLU A 237 -5.48 -14.84 -15.38
C GLU A 237 -5.73 -15.67 -14.10
N ASN A 238 -6.87 -15.40 -13.44
CA ASN A 238 -7.29 -16.12 -12.24
C ASN A 238 -6.21 -16.13 -11.13
N ALA A 239 -5.52 -15.01 -10.95
CA ALA A 239 -4.46 -14.89 -9.95
C ALA A 239 -5.01 -15.04 -8.53
N HIS A 240 -6.18 -14.44 -8.24
CA HIS A 240 -6.84 -14.54 -6.95
C HIS A 240 -8.36 -14.73 -7.11
N ASP A 241 -8.93 -15.64 -6.33
CA ASP A 241 -10.38 -15.78 -6.22
C ASP A 241 -10.97 -14.55 -5.51
N GLY A 242 -11.93 -13.89 -6.14
CA GLY A 242 -12.57 -12.68 -5.59
C GLY A 242 -11.82 -11.38 -5.86
N GLY A 243 -10.58 -11.43 -6.36
CA GLY A 243 -9.82 -10.27 -6.82
C GLY A 243 -8.53 -9.98 -6.07
N VAL A 244 -7.65 -9.27 -6.76
CA VAL A 244 -6.38 -8.75 -6.22
C VAL A 244 -6.66 -7.52 -5.37
N LEU A 245 -6.13 -7.47 -4.16
CA LEU A 245 -6.27 -6.35 -3.22
C LEU A 245 -5.01 -5.49 -3.13
N CYS A 246 -3.83 -6.10 -3.22
CA CYS A 246 -2.57 -5.38 -3.22
C CYS A 246 -1.59 -6.02 -4.19
N PHE A 247 -0.78 -5.20 -4.84
CA PHE A 247 0.31 -5.59 -5.72
C PHE A 247 1.57 -4.88 -5.29
N GLN A 248 2.70 -5.59 -5.20
CA GLN A 248 3.98 -4.95 -4.95
C GLN A 248 5.15 -5.71 -5.59
N PHE A 249 6.04 -4.97 -6.24
CA PHE A 249 7.32 -5.51 -6.70
C PHE A 249 8.28 -5.75 -5.53
N ASP A 250 9.10 -6.79 -5.65
CA ASP A 250 10.25 -6.97 -4.77
C ASP A 250 11.29 -5.89 -5.08
N PRO A 251 11.71 -5.09 -4.08
CA PRO A 251 12.62 -3.98 -4.31
C PRO A 251 14.05 -4.40 -4.70
N ILE A 252 14.41 -5.66 -4.49
CA ILE A 252 15.75 -6.19 -4.71
C ILE A 252 15.78 -7.20 -5.86
N SER A 253 14.73 -8.02 -5.98
CA SER A 253 14.65 -9.03 -7.05
C SER A 253 14.16 -8.39 -8.35
N PRO A 254 14.91 -8.52 -9.45
CA PRO A 254 14.53 -7.87 -10.73
C PRO A 254 13.33 -8.53 -11.42
N PHE A 255 12.80 -9.63 -10.90
CA PHE A 255 11.74 -10.39 -11.58
C PHE A 255 10.58 -10.76 -10.67
N GLY A 256 10.69 -10.44 -9.40
CA GLY A 256 9.76 -10.87 -8.40
C GLY A 256 8.71 -9.82 -8.04
N PHE A 257 7.52 -10.29 -7.75
CA PHE A 257 6.47 -9.48 -7.14
C PHE A 257 5.55 -10.35 -6.28
N CYS A 258 4.81 -9.72 -5.41
CA CYS A 258 3.79 -10.38 -4.61
C CYS A 258 2.45 -9.68 -4.74
N THR A 259 1.39 -10.44 -4.49
CA THR A 259 0.03 -9.93 -4.46
C THR A 259 -0.72 -10.49 -3.26
N SER A 260 -1.67 -9.73 -2.74
CA SER A 260 -2.70 -10.25 -1.85
C SER A 260 -4.06 -10.22 -2.53
N GLY A 261 -4.95 -11.10 -2.11
CA GLY A 261 -6.26 -11.24 -2.72
C GLY A 261 -7.40 -11.35 -1.72
N ALA A 262 -8.62 -11.25 -2.25
CA ALA A 262 -9.85 -11.46 -1.50
C ALA A 262 -10.07 -12.92 -1.10
N ASP A 263 -9.25 -13.83 -1.60
CA ASP A 263 -9.14 -15.22 -1.21
C ASP A 263 -8.29 -15.46 0.06
N PHE A 264 -7.92 -14.37 0.76
CA PHE A 264 -7.11 -14.37 1.99
C PHE A 264 -5.69 -14.90 1.81
N SER A 265 -5.21 -14.95 0.58
CA SER A 265 -3.86 -15.43 0.27
C SER A 265 -2.91 -14.29 -0.07
N ILE A 266 -1.62 -14.53 0.18
CA ILE A 266 -0.51 -13.80 -0.43
C ILE A 266 0.16 -14.76 -1.39
N LYS A 267 0.35 -14.34 -2.64
CA LYS A 267 0.99 -15.16 -3.67
C LYS A 267 2.24 -14.46 -4.19
N PHE A 268 3.25 -15.27 -4.51
CA PHE A 268 4.54 -14.83 -5.01
C PHE A 268 4.72 -15.27 -6.45
N TRP A 269 5.17 -14.34 -7.29
CA TRP A 269 5.21 -14.49 -8.72
C TRP A 269 6.59 -14.14 -9.28
N ASP A 270 6.97 -14.79 -10.36
CA ASP A 270 8.12 -14.45 -11.18
C ASP A 270 7.61 -13.96 -12.55
N ILE A 271 7.90 -12.70 -12.89
CA ILE A 271 7.42 -12.07 -14.13
C ILE A 271 7.81 -12.85 -15.39
N ARG A 272 8.86 -13.67 -15.32
CA ARG A 272 9.30 -14.54 -16.43
C ARG A 272 8.51 -15.83 -16.53
N LYS A 273 7.76 -16.20 -15.47
CA LYS A 273 6.97 -17.44 -15.36
C LYS A 273 5.52 -17.07 -15.09
N GLN A 274 4.73 -17.00 -16.13
CA GLN A 274 3.41 -16.38 -16.11
C GLN A 274 2.26 -17.32 -15.80
N GLU A 275 2.50 -18.63 -15.70
CA GLU A 275 1.42 -19.60 -15.64
C GLU A 275 0.96 -19.91 -14.22
N LYS A 276 1.82 -19.71 -13.22
CA LYS A 276 1.53 -20.11 -11.84
C LYS A 276 2.41 -19.35 -10.84
N GLU A 277 1.82 -19.09 -9.67
CA GLU A 277 2.59 -18.67 -8.50
C GLU A 277 3.65 -19.73 -8.16
N PHE A 278 4.82 -19.30 -7.74
CA PHE A 278 5.86 -20.21 -7.29
C PHE A 278 5.78 -20.50 -5.79
N GLY A 279 4.96 -19.76 -5.04
CA GLY A 279 4.70 -19.94 -3.63
C GLY A 279 3.60 -19.02 -3.13
N GLY A 280 3.11 -19.29 -1.93
CA GLY A 280 2.06 -18.46 -1.33
C GLY A 280 1.89 -18.73 0.16
N ILE A 281 1.21 -17.79 0.82
CA ILE A 281 0.79 -17.86 2.22
C ILE A 281 -0.74 -17.85 2.21
N TYR A 282 -1.34 -18.96 2.63
CA TYR A 282 -2.79 -19.19 2.49
C TYR A 282 -3.53 -19.20 3.83
N ASN A 283 -2.81 -18.96 4.93
CA ASN A 283 -3.35 -19.09 6.29
C ASN A 283 -3.75 -17.76 6.93
N ASN A 284 -4.09 -16.75 6.11
CA ASN A 284 -4.54 -15.50 6.66
C ASN A 284 -6.02 -15.61 7.05
N SER A 285 -6.39 -15.01 8.19
CA SER A 285 -7.75 -15.07 8.70
C SER A 285 -8.72 -14.17 7.94
N HIS A 286 -8.20 -13.15 7.24
CA HIS A 286 -9.02 -12.13 6.56
C HIS A 286 -8.27 -11.46 5.41
N TRP A 287 -8.93 -10.50 4.75
CA TRP A 287 -8.36 -9.70 3.67
C TRP A 287 -7.12 -8.94 4.12
N ILE A 288 -6.11 -8.96 3.26
CA ILE A 288 -4.90 -8.15 3.43
C ILE A 288 -5.02 -6.96 2.49
N TRP A 289 -5.23 -5.79 3.09
CA TRP A 289 -5.45 -4.54 2.38
C TRP A 289 -4.17 -3.95 1.81
N GLU A 290 -3.09 -4.08 2.55
CA GLU A 290 -1.79 -3.58 2.14
C GLU A 290 -0.69 -4.54 2.57
N LEU A 291 0.32 -4.67 1.72
CA LEU A 291 1.56 -5.36 2.02
C LEU A 291 2.71 -4.52 1.49
N LYS A 292 3.80 -4.49 2.24
CA LYS A 292 5.00 -3.75 1.83
C LYS A 292 6.27 -4.51 2.16
N TYR A 293 7.08 -4.72 1.13
CA TYR A 293 8.46 -5.17 1.33
C TYR A 293 9.27 -4.12 2.06
N ASN A 294 10.19 -4.58 2.89
CA ASN A 294 11.26 -3.74 3.38
C ASN A 294 12.19 -3.35 2.23
N LYS A 295 12.47 -2.05 2.10
CA LYS A 295 13.25 -1.52 0.96
C LYS A 295 14.69 -1.99 0.92
N SER A 296 15.26 -2.37 2.07
CA SER A 296 16.65 -2.82 2.21
C SER A 296 16.78 -4.35 2.32
N TYR A 297 15.71 -5.04 2.69
CA TYR A 297 15.71 -6.47 2.97
C TYR A 297 14.47 -7.12 2.36
N SER A 298 14.57 -7.69 1.14
CA SER A 298 13.44 -8.32 0.46
C SER A 298 12.91 -9.58 1.13
N ASN A 299 13.65 -10.13 2.08
CA ASN A 299 13.18 -11.24 2.92
C ASN A 299 12.34 -10.79 4.12
N VAL A 300 12.00 -9.50 4.21
CA VAL A 300 11.13 -8.94 5.23
C VAL A 300 9.99 -8.17 4.58
N MET A 301 8.77 -8.48 4.97
CA MET A 301 7.60 -7.72 4.57
C MET A 301 6.64 -7.53 5.75
N VAL A 302 5.78 -6.54 5.64
CA VAL A 302 4.71 -6.29 6.60
C VAL A 302 3.37 -6.21 5.88
N THR A 303 2.32 -6.66 6.55
CA THR A 303 0.96 -6.72 5.99
C THR A 303 -0.04 -6.09 6.94
N ALA A 304 -1.02 -5.40 6.38
CA ALA A 304 -2.15 -4.80 7.10
C ALA A 304 -3.43 -5.55 6.73
N SER A 305 -4.20 -5.96 7.74
CA SER A 305 -5.37 -6.81 7.56
C SER A 305 -6.65 -6.22 8.17
N SER A 306 -7.78 -6.62 7.62
CA SER A 306 -9.10 -6.31 8.21
C SER A 306 -9.42 -7.12 9.47
N SER A 307 -8.57 -8.07 9.87
CA SER A 307 -8.68 -8.76 11.16
C SER A 307 -8.05 -8.01 12.33
N SER A 308 -7.82 -6.69 12.20
CA SER A 308 -7.11 -5.89 13.22
C SER A 308 -5.68 -6.39 13.49
N LEU A 309 -5.07 -7.03 12.51
CA LEU A 309 -3.75 -7.63 12.62
C LEU A 309 -2.78 -6.95 11.64
N VAL A 310 -1.64 -6.54 12.15
CA VAL A 310 -0.45 -6.25 11.36
C VAL A 310 0.53 -7.37 11.57
N ARG A 311 1.01 -7.95 10.47
CA ARG A 311 1.90 -9.11 10.50
C ARG A 311 3.20 -8.81 9.77
N GLY A 312 4.32 -8.99 10.47
CA GLY A 312 5.64 -9.10 9.87
C GLY A 312 5.84 -10.52 9.33
N ILE A 313 6.31 -10.64 8.12
CA ILE A 313 6.65 -11.92 7.48
C ILE A 313 8.13 -11.92 7.19
N ILE A 314 8.82 -12.90 7.73
CA ILE A 314 10.26 -13.06 7.61
C ILE A 314 10.54 -14.36 6.87
N PHE A 315 11.18 -14.28 5.72
CA PHE A 315 11.62 -15.43 4.96
C PHE A 315 13.03 -15.84 5.40
N ASP A 316 13.16 -17.10 5.79
CA ASP A 316 14.45 -17.62 6.23
C ASP A 316 15.44 -17.75 5.07
N LYS A 317 16.69 -17.43 5.32
CA LYS A 317 17.78 -17.66 4.36
C LYS A 317 17.93 -19.17 4.11
N ILE A 318 18.08 -19.56 2.84
CA ILE A 318 18.39 -20.95 2.49
C ILE A 318 19.87 -21.16 2.75
N GLU A 319 20.20 -22.11 3.63
CA GLU A 319 21.57 -22.56 3.83
C GLU A 319 22.06 -23.30 2.57
N GLY A 320 23.15 -22.81 1.95
CA GLY A 320 23.85 -23.53 0.85
C GLY A 320 23.93 -22.82 -0.51
N GLY A 321 23.44 -21.57 -0.64
CA GLY A 321 23.66 -20.76 -1.86
C GLY A 321 25.01 -20.05 -1.84
N GLU A 322 25.85 -20.27 -2.88
CA GLU A 322 27.18 -19.64 -2.99
C GLU A 322 27.16 -18.13 -3.15
N ASP A 323 26.00 -17.53 -3.45
CA ASP A 323 25.86 -16.10 -3.67
C ASP A 323 24.99 -15.44 -2.59
N LYS A 324 25.64 -15.02 -1.51
CA LYS A 324 24.98 -14.35 -0.35
C LYS A 324 24.34 -13.01 -0.68
N SER A 325 24.60 -12.43 -1.86
CA SER A 325 24.09 -11.12 -2.27
C SER A 325 22.74 -11.17 -2.99
N ARG A 326 22.21 -12.35 -3.32
CA ARG A 326 21.01 -12.53 -4.13
C ARG A 326 19.94 -13.40 -3.47
N ILE A 327 19.80 -13.32 -2.17
CA ILE A 327 18.70 -13.99 -1.48
C ILE A 327 17.45 -13.18 -1.76
N SER A 328 16.78 -13.53 -2.85
CA SER A 328 15.42 -13.08 -3.09
C SER A 328 14.45 -14.01 -2.37
N SER A 329 13.35 -13.47 -1.88
CA SER A 329 12.14 -14.22 -1.47
C SER A 329 11.65 -15.19 -2.57
N PHE A 330 12.30 -15.18 -3.72
CA PHE A 330 12.00 -15.87 -4.97
C PHE A 330 12.76 -17.17 -5.21
N ASP A 331 13.42 -17.70 -4.21
CA ASP A 331 13.99 -19.05 -4.40
C ASP A 331 12.90 -20.10 -4.33
N LYS A 332 12.92 -21.07 -5.26
CA LYS A 332 11.91 -22.11 -5.48
C LYS A 332 11.57 -23.00 -4.27
N ASN A 333 12.22 -22.75 -3.15
CA ASN A 333 12.07 -23.45 -1.89
C ASN A 333 11.58 -22.55 -0.76
N LEU A 334 10.61 -21.66 -1.00
CA LEU A 334 9.89 -20.89 0.02
C LEU A 334 9.22 -21.86 1.02
N LYS A 335 10.02 -22.60 1.79
CA LYS A 335 9.56 -23.60 2.75
C LYS A 335 9.59 -23.10 4.18
N LYS A 336 10.25 -21.98 4.45
CA LYS A 336 10.36 -21.46 5.81
C LYS A 336 10.14 -19.97 5.85
N TYR A 337 9.12 -19.58 6.52
CA TYR A 337 8.86 -18.20 6.93
C TYR A 337 8.39 -18.20 8.38
N SER A 338 8.62 -17.10 9.07
CA SER A 338 8.13 -16.87 10.42
C SER A 338 7.25 -15.63 10.45
N PHE A 339 6.32 -15.62 11.36
CA PHE A 339 5.43 -14.49 11.57
C PHE A 339 5.80 -13.72 12.84
N ILE A 340 5.59 -12.41 12.77
CA ILE A 340 5.61 -11.51 13.91
C ILE A 340 4.26 -10.83 13.94
N ASP A 341 3.41 -11.17 14.89
CA ASP A 341 2.08 -10.61 14.99
C ASP A 341 2.06 -9.42 15.95
N TYR A 342 1.59 -8.29 15.45
CA TYR A 342 1.36 -7.05 16.19
C TYR A 342 -0.14 -6.93 16.43
N CYS A 343 -0.58 -7.24 17.64
CA CYS A 343 -1.99 -7.50 17.97
C CYS A 343 -2.70 -6.36 18.71
N GLU A 344 -2.13 -5.16 18.75
CA GLU A 344 -2.70 -4.05 19.55
C GLU A 344 -3.71 -3.18 18.82
N PHE A 345 -4.16 -3.60 17.65
CA PHE A 345 -5.14 -2.83 16.88
C PHE A 345 -6.56 -3.22 17.28
N GLU A 346 -7.38 -2.22 17.60
CA GLU A 346 -8.79 -2.43 17.96
C GLU A 346 -9.72 -2.57 16.77
N ASP A 347 -9.26 -2.16 15.57
CA ASP A 347 -10.05 -2.13 14.34
C ASP A 347 -9.19 -2.48 13.12
N SER A 348 -9.84 -2.68 11.98
CA SER A 348 -9.20 -2.98 10.71
C SER A 348 -8.06 -2.03 10.39
N VAL A 349 -6.94 -2.58 9.93
CA VAL A 349 -5.78 -1.80 9.48
C VAL A 349 -5.78 -1.74 7.97
N TYR A 350 -5.88 -0.52 7.42
CA TYR A 350 -5.99 -0.31 5.98
C TYR A 350 -4.69 0.10 5.32
N SER A 351 -3.82 0.76 6.06
CA SER A 351 -2.58 1.29 5.48
C SER A 351 -1.42 1.23 6.45
N LEU A 352 -0.25 0.98 5.89
CA LEU A 352 1.03 0.94 6.59
C LEU A 352 2.15 1.47 5.69
N ASP A 353 3.24 1.95 6.32
CA ASP A 353 4.44 2.32 5.57
C ASP A 353 5.71 2.15 6.40
N TRP A 354 6.82 1.82 5.72
CA TRP A 354 8.14 1.77 6.33
C TRP A 354 8.68 3.16 6.62
N MET A 355 9.37 3.32 7.73
CA MET A 355 10.08 4.56 8.01
C MET A 355 11.25 4.74 7.03
N LYS A 356 11.54 6.00 6.69
CA LYS A 356 12.65 6.31 5.81
C LYS A 356 13.99 6.24 6.54
N ASN A 357 14.03 6.78 7.75
CA ASN A 357 15.26 6.95 8.53
C ASN A 357 15.58 5.73 9.42
N ASP A 358 14.63 4.85 9.63
CA ASP A 358 14.82 3.56 10.29
C ASP A 358 14.24 2.43 9.46
N THR A 359 15.11 1.64 8.86
CA THR A 359 14.73 0.51 7.98
C THR A 359 14.01 -0.62 8.71
N TRP A 360 14.02 -0.64 10.03
CA TRP A 360 13.43 -1.69 10.84
C TRP A 360 12.10 -1.32 11.47
N SER A 361 11.72 -0.06 11.37
CA SER A 361 10.47 0.45 11.91
C SER A 361 9.49 0.82 10.82
N PHE A 362 8.23 0.65 11.13
CA PHE A 362 7.11 0.97 10.26
C PHE A 362 5.96 1.57 11.04
N VAL A 363 5.08 2.25 10.33
CA VAL A 363 3.86 2.82 10.90
C VAL A 363 2.65 2.16 10.28
N ALA A 364 1.56 2.12 11.04
CA ALA A 364 0.28 1.64 10.57
C ALA A 364 -0.85 2.50 11.14
N THR A 365 -1.94 2.63 10.38
CA THR A 365 -3.16 3.29 10.86
C THR A 365 -4.34 2.33 10.80
N SER A 366 -5.07 2.27 11.92
CA SER A 366 -6.33 1.54 12.00
C SER A 366 -7.52 2.42 11.62
N PHE A 367 -8.64 1.78 11.29
CA PHE A 367 -9.86 2.48 10.88
C PHE A 367 -10.35 3.48 11.92
N ASN A 368 -10.19 3.19 13.20
CA ASN A 368 -10.57 4.08 14.31
C ASN A 368 -9.56 5.22 14.58
N ALA A 369 -8.72 5.56 13.58
CA ALA A 369 -7.74 6.66 13.59
C ALA A 369 -6.64 6.56 14.66
N TYR A 370 -6.28 5.34 15.08
CA TYR A 370 -5.04 5.15 15.83
C TYR A 370 -3.85 5.05 14.89
N PHE A 371 -2.80 5.74 15.26
CA PHE A 371 -1.50 5.70 14.62
C PHE A 371 -0.54 4.90 15.50
N HIS A 372 0.06 3.87 14.94
CA HIS A 372 0.97 2.97 15.64
C HIS A 372 2.35 3.01 15.02
N VAL A 373 3.35 3.06 15.88
CA VAL A 373 4.77 2.89 15.51
C VAL A 373 5.22 1.52 15.99
N ASN A 374 5.70 0.71 15.07
CA ASN A 374 6.15 -0.65 15.33
C ASN A 374 7.57 -0.85 14.83
N THR A 375 8.29 -1.80 15.39
CA THR A 375 9.64 -2.18 14.94
C THR A 375 9.80 -3.69 14.87
N ILE A 376 10.65 -4.15 13.99
CA ILE A 376 11.06 -5.54 13.92
C ILE A 376 11.92 -5.85 15.17
N PRO A 377 11.65 -6.93 15.91
CA PRO A 377 12.42 -7.30 17.12
C PRO A 377 13.92 -7.52 16.83
N GLU A 378 14.76 -7.16 17.78
CA GLU A 378 16.22 -7.28 17.65
C GLU A 378 16.69 -8.71 17.36
N GLU A 379 16.03 -9.70 17.93
CA GLU A 379 16.32 -11.11 17.67
C GLU A 379 16.18 -11.46 16.18
N VAL A 380 15.15 -10.91 15.56
CA VAL A 380 14.87 -11.10 14.13
C VAL A 380 15.84 -10.31 13.26
N LYS A 381 16.14 -9.06 13.65
CA LYS A 381 17.15 -8.23 12.94
C LYS A 381 18.50 -8.93 12.88
N ASN A 382 18.91 -9.56 13.97
CA ASN A 382 20.16 -10.31 14.04
C ASN A 382 20.14 -11.54 13.12
N ARG A 383 19.00 -12.25 13.03
CA ARG A 383 18.83 -13.38 12.07
C ARG A 383 18.95 -12.96 10.62
N ILE A 384 18.50 -11.74 10.29
CA ILE A 384 18.46 -11.23 8.91
C ILE A 384 19.83 -10.70 8.49
N LYS A 385 20.56 -10.03 9.41
CA LYS A 385 21.85 -9.38 9.11
C LYS A 385 23.00 -10.38 8.94
N PHE A 386 22.91 -11.54 9.55
CA PHE A 386 23.94 -12.59 9.55
C PHE A 386 23.46 -13.85 8.79
#